data_0bb3e64490d2a146da4751f9eae1173d
#
_entry.id   0bb3e64490d2a146da4751f9eae1173d
#
_cell.length_a   1.000
_cell.length_b   1.000
_cell.length_c   1.000
_cell.angle_alpha   90.00
_cell.angle_beta   90.00
_cell.angle_gamma   90.00
#
_symmetry.space_group_name_H-M   'P 1'
#
loop_
_entity.id
_entity.type
_entity.pdbx_description
1 polymer ?
#
loop_
_entity_poly.entity_id
_entity_poly.type
_entity_poly.pdbx_seq_one_letter_code
_entity_poly.pdbx_strand_id
1 'polypeptide(L)'
;AEQADDRPDFDFRIVRLAALFHDIGKPRTRGYAEGKGTTFHHHDAVGARMTKKRMTELRYSNDDVAAVVELVALHLRFHTYRLGWSDSAVRRYVRDAGDLLHELNVLTRCDCTTRNEKKARTLSRRMDELEERITELAAAEELAALRPEMDGGEVMAHLGVAPGPIVGRALEHLLEIAERG
;
A
#
# COMPACT_ATOMS: atom_id res chain seq x y z
N ALA A 1 22.93 -1.82 -3.59
CA ALA A 1 22.65 -3.25 -3.41
C ALA A 1 21.30 -3.52 -4.07
N GLU A 2 21.33 -4.16 -5.22
CA GLU A 2 20.13 -4.69 -5.88
C GLU A 2 19.63 -5.85 -5.03
N GLN A 3 18.58 -5.62 -4.26
CA GLN A 3 17.70 -6.71 -3.87
C GLN A 3 16.84 -6.97 -5.09
N ALA A 4 17.13 -8.05 -5.81
CA ALA A 4 16.27 -8.58 -6.83
C ALA A 4 14.96 -9.01 -6.11
N ASP A 5 13.87 -8.34 -6.41
CA ASP A 5 12.55 -8.80 -6.03
C ASP A 5 12.15 -9.87 -7.05
N ASP A 6 12.02 -11.12 -6.61
CA ASP A 6 11.65 -12.26 -7.45
C ASP A 6 10.15 -12.28 -7.83
N ARG A 7 9.39 -11.22 -7.52
CA ARG A 7 7.98 -11.14 -7.89
C ARG A 7 7.83 -10.88 -9.38
N PRO A 8 7.04 -11.68 -10.11
CA PRO A 8 6.92 -11.59 -11.57
C PRO A 8 6.29 -10.28 -12.06
N ASP A 9 5.58 -9.54 -11.19
CA ASP A 9 4.83 -8.32 -11.55
C ASP A 9 5.54 -7.01 -11.13
N PHE A 10 6.75 -7.08 -10.55
CA PHE A 10 7.50 -5.90 -10.13
C PHE A 10 8.18 -5.21 -11.31
N ASP A 11 7.73 -4.01 -11.66
CA ASP A 11 8.38 -3.20 -12.71
C ASP A 11 9.37 -2.19 -12.11
N PHE A 12 10.63 -2.63 -12.03
CA PHE A 12 11.73 -1.78 -11.54
C PHE A 12 11.94 -0.51 -12.39
N ARG A 13 11.51 -0.51 -13.66
CA ARG A 13 11.57 0.66 -14.54
C ARG A 13 10.62 1.75 -14.06
N ILE A 14 9.42 1.39 -13.63
CA ILE A 14 8.41 2.31 -13.08
C ILE A 14 8.93 2.97 -11.80
N VAL A 15 9.53 2.20 -10.88
CA VAL A 15 10.12 2.74 -9.65
C VAL A 15 11.27 3.69 -9.95
N ARG A 16 12.15 3.37 -10.90
CA ARG A 16 13.25 4.26 -11.31
C ARG A 16 12.75 5.58 -11.88
N LEU A 17 11.73 5.55 -12.73
CA LEU A 17 11.10 6.76 -13.27
C LEU A 17 10.43 7.57 -12.16
N ALA A 18 9.71 6.92 -11.24
CA ALA A 18 9.13 7.58 -10.10
C ALA A 18 10.20 8.22 -9.20
N ALA A 19 11.29 7.54 -8.92
CA ALA A 19 12.43 8.08 -8.17
C ALA A 19 13.09 9.27 -8.87
N LEU A 20 13.13 9.30 -10.21
CA LEU A 20 13.63 10.45 -10.96
C LEU A 20 12.69 11.66 -10.85
N PHE A 21 11.38 11.43 -10.81
CA PHE A 21 10.38 12.48 -10.90
C PHE A 21 9.75 12.89 -9.56
N HIS A 22 9.90 12.12 -8.46
CA HIS A 22 9.18 12.37 -7.20
C HIS A 22 9.32 13.81 -6.71
N ASP A 23 10.47 14.40 -6.89
CA ASP A 23 10.83 15.75 -6.42
C ASP A 23 10.75 16.86 -7.48
N ILE A 24 10.29 16.56 -8.68
CA ILE A 24 10.22 17.53 -9.82
C ILE A 24 9.37 18.77 -9.49
N GLY A 25 8.45 18.65 -8.54
CA GLY A 25 7.59 19.75 -8.08
C GLY A 25 8.29 20.76 -7.16
N LYS A 26 9.41 20.39 -6.50
CA LYS A 26 10.09 21.23 -5.49
C LYS A 26 10.48 22.62 -5.98
N PRO A 27 11.06 22.81 -7.17
CA PRO A 27 11.41 24.16 -7.64
C PRO A 27 10.22 25.11 -7.73
N ARG A 28 9.04 24.58 -8.12
CA ARG A 28 7.80 25.37 -8.28
C ARG A 28 7.04 25.63 -6.99
N THR A 29 7.31 24.83 -5.96
CA THR A 29 6.61 24.94 -4.67
C THR A 29 7.51 25.46 -3.57
N ARG A 30 8.72 25.92 -3.94
CA ARG A 30 9.67 26.50 -2.99
C ARG A 30 9.08 27.73 -2.32
N GLY A 31 8.95 27.66 -1.01
CA GLY A 31 8.55 28.76 -0.15
C GLY A 31 9.51 28.93 1.02
N TYR A 32 9.27 29.91 1.85
CA TYR A 32 10.01 30.13 3.09
C TYR A 32 9.01 30.32 4.23
N ALA A 33 9.23 29.62 5.33
CA ALA A 33 8.44 29.79 6.55
C ALA A 33 9.36 30.12 7.72
N GLU A 34 9.00 31.16 8.48
CA GLU A 34 9.75 31.59 9.66
C GLU A 34 9.90 30.43 10.66
N GLY A 35 11.09 30.23 11.19
CA GLY A 35 11.42 29.13 12.10
C GLY A 35 11.52 27.74 11.45
N LYS A 36 11.10 27.54 10.19
CA LYS A 36 11.19 26.28 9.45
C LYS A 36 12.16 26.32 8.27
N GLY A 37 12.52 27.52 7.81
CA GLY A 37 13.39 27.69 6.64
C GLY A 37 12.66 27.44 5.32
N THR A 38 13.37 26.84 4.36
CA THR A 38 12.81 26.52 3.04
C THR A 38 11.78 25.41 3.13
N THR A 39 10.63 25.60 2.50
CA THR A 39 9.50 24.65 2.44
C THR A 39 9.12 24.32 1.01
N PHE A 40 8.47 23.17 0.79
CA PHE A 40 8.04 22.66 -0.52
C PHE A 40 6.63 22.07 -0.41
N HIS A 41 5.67 22.85 0.11
CA HIS A 41 4.31 22.35 0.30
C HIS A 41 3.66 21.95 -1.02
N HIS A 42 2.98 20.79 -1.01
CA HIS A 42 2.26 20.24 -2.16
C HIS A 42 3.13 19.95 -3.39
N HIS A 43 4.44 19.70 -3.20
CA HIS A 43 5.31 19.35 -4.33
C HIS A 43 4.97 17.98 -4.94
N ASP A 44 4.35 17.09 -4.19
CA ASP A 44 3.76 15.83 -4.63
C ASP A 44 2.67 16.05 -5.70
N ALA A 45 1.65 16.83 -5.39
CA ALA A 45 0.54 17.11 -6.31
C ALA A 45 0.99 17.95 -7.54
N VAL A 46 1.89 18.92 -7.34
CA VAL A 46 2.47 19.72 -8.43
C VAL A 46 3.39 18.83 -9.27
N GLY A 47 4.22 18.00 -8.62
CA GLY A 47 5.12 17.06 -9.25
C GLY A 47 4.37 16.04 -10.12
N ALA A 48 3.30 15.46 -9.62
CA ALA A 48 2.46 14.53 -10.38
C ALA A 48 1.95 15.14 -11.70
N ARG A 49 1.45 16.39 -11.66
CA ARG A 49 1.04 17.09 -12.89
C ARG A 49 2.19 17.36 -13.86
N MET A 50 3.36 17.74 -13.33
CA MET A 50 4.55 17.97 -14.14
C MET A 50 5.07 16.68 -14.76
N THR A 51 5.06 15.59 -14.01
CA THR A 51 5.45 14.25 -14.45
C THR A 51 4.54 13.79 -15.59
N LYS A 52 3.21 13.89 -15.42
CA LYS A 52 2.25 13.55 -16.47
C LYS A 52 2.56 14.27 -17.78
N LYS A 53 2.69 15.60 -17.71
CA LYS A 53 3.01 16.41 -18.89
C LYS A 53 4.33 15.93 -19.53
N ARG A 54 5.40 15.80 -18.75
CA ARG A 54 6.72 15.45 -19.26
C ARG A 54 6.78 14.07 -19.86
N MET A 55 6.19 13.07 -19.24
CA MET A 55 6.21 11.70 -19.76
C MET A 55 5.34 11.56 -21.02
N THR A 56 4.20 12.28 -21.08
CA THR A 56 3.38 12.34 -22.30
C THR A 56 4.15 12.99 -23.47
N GLU A 57 4.86 14.08 -23.23
CA GLU A 57 5.73 14.72 -24.24
C GLU A 57 6.83 13.78 -24.73
N LEU A 58 7.35 12.93 -23.83
CA LEU A 58 8.35 11.90 -24.12
C LEU A 58 7.76 10.63 -24.75
N ARG A 59 6.44 10.58 -24.95
CA ARG A 59 5.71 9.48 -25.58
C ARG A 59 5.82 8.15 -24.83
N TYR A 60 5.85 8.17 -23.50
CA TYR A 60 5.65 6.97 -22.70
C TYR A 60 4.22 6.44 -22.88
N SER A 61 4.02 5.14 -22.64
CA SER A 61 2.69 4.54 -22.65
C SER A 61 1.76 5.19 -21.62
N ASN A 62 0.45 5.16 -21.85
CA ASN A 62 -0.51 5.71 -20.89
C ASN A 62 -0.44 5.00 -19.54
N ASP A 63 -0.17 3.70 -19.53
CA ASP A 63 -0.06 2.88 -18.33
C ASP A 63 1.19 3.26 -17.52
N ASP A 64 2.35 3.42 -18.19
CA ASP A 64 3.57 3.93 -17.55
C ASP A 64 3.36 5.32 -16.96
N VAL A 65 2.70 6.20 -17.71
CA VAL A 65 2.40 7.57 -17.23
C VAL A 65 1.51 7.52 -16.01
N ALA A 66 0.45 6.71 -16.04
CA ALA A 66 -0.46 6.57 -14.90
C ALA A 66 0.25 6.05 -13.66
N ALA A 67 1.02 4.96 -13.78
CA ALA A 67 1.75 4.35 -12.68
C ALA A 67 2.77 5.31 -12.05
N VAL A 68 3.62 5.95 -12.86
CA VAL A 68 4.62 6.88 -12.35
C VAL A 68 3.99 8.11 -11.71
N VAL A 69 2.93 8.67 -12.31
CA VAL A 69 2.20 9.83 -11.77
C VAL A 69 1.59 9.51 -10.41
N GLU A 70 1.01 8.32 -10.26
CA GLU A 70 0.43 7.87 -8.99
C GLU A 70 1.49 7.72 -7.91
N LEU A 71 2.61 7.07 -8.21
CA LEU A 71 3.73 6.95 -7.28
C LEU A 71 4.27 8.33 -6.84
N VAL A 72 4.41 9.27 -7.77
CA VAL A 72 4.83 10.65 -7.46
C VAL A 72 3.79 11.37 -6.59
N ALA A 73 2.50 11.15 -6.81
CA ALA A 73 1.45 11.74 -5.99
C ALA A 73 1.43 11.19 -4.56
N LEU A 74 1.78 9.92 -4.39
CA LEU A 74 1.67 9.21 -3.12
C LEU A 74 2.97 9.17 -2.29
N HIS A 75 4.14 9.55 -2.85
CA HIS A 75 5.44 9.32 -2.21
C HIS A 75 5.57 9.93 -0.81
N LEU A 76 4.84 11.01 -0.51
CA LEU A 76 4.86 11.65 0.81
C LEU A 76 3.93 10.99 1.84
N ARG A 77 3.06 10.06 1.45
CA ARG A 77 2.06 9.48 2.36
C ARG A 77 2.70 8.85 3.59
N PHE A 78 3.78 8.09 3.42
CA PHE A 78 4.48 7.45 4.53
C PHE A 78 5.07 8.44 5.54
N HIS A 79 5.41 9.66 5.13
CA HIS A 79 5.97 10.65 6.06
C HIS A 79 4.99 11.08 7.16
N THR A 80 3.69 10.84 6.95
CA THR A 80 2.65 11.07 7.97
C THR A 80 2.56 9.96 9.01
N TYR A 81 3.22 8.80 8.78
CA TYR A 81 3.24 7.62 9.66
C TYR A 81 4.02 7.82 10.98
N ARG A 82 4.54 8.99 11.26
CA ARG A 82 5.40 9.28 12.43
C ARG A 82 4.82 8.88 13.80
N LEU A 83 3.49 8.88 13.91
CA LEU A 83 2.75 8.61 15.16
C LEU A 83 2.07 7.23 15.17
N GLY A 84 2.35 6.40 14.17
CA GLY A 84 1.57 5.20 13.89
C GLY A 84 0.23 5.55 13.23
N TRP A 85 -0.26 4.68 12.38
CA TRP A 85 -1.57 4.82 11.77
C TRP A 85 -2.57 3.91 12.48
N SER A 86 -3.84 4.32 12.51
CA SER A 86 -4.95 3.41 12.80
C SER A 86 -5.10 2.41 11.65
N ASP A 87 -5.73 1.28 11.92
CA ASP A 87 -6.02 0.27 10.89
C ASP A 87 -6.75 0.86 9.68
N SER A 88 -7.67 1.80 9.93
CA SER A 88 -8.37 2.50 8.84
C SER A 88 -7.45 3.35 7.97
N ALA A 89 -6.39 3.91 8.55
CA ALA A 89 -5.40 4.68 7.80
C ALA A 89 -4.47 3.76 7.00
N VAL A 90 -4.09 2.59 7.55
CA VAL A 90 -3.34 1.55 6.83
C VAL A 90 -4.15 1.04 5.65
N ARG A 91 -5.43 0.67 5.86
CA ARG A 91 -6.31 0.24 4.77
C ARG A 91 -6.47 1.30 3.68
N ARG A 92 -6.52 2.59 4.07
CA ARG A 92 -6.57 3.68 3.10
C ARG A 92 -5.29 3.76 2.29
N TYR A 93 -4.12 3.62 2.92
CA TYR A 93 -2.83 3.62 2.24
C TYR A 93 -2.75 2.49 1.20
N VAL A 94 -3.13 1.27 1.58
CA VAL A 94 -3.18 0.10 0.69
C VAL A 94 -4.15 0.34 -0.48
N ARG A 95 -5.37 0.81 -0.18
CA ARG A 95 -6.38 1.08 -1.21
C ARG A 95 -5.96 2.19 -2.18
N ASP A 96 -5.36 3.28 -1.66
CA ASP A 96 -4.92 4.41 -2.48
C ASP A 96 -3.74 4.01 -3.39
N ALA A 97 -2.87 3.10 -2.94
CA ALA A 97 -1.76 2.57 -3.72
C ALA A 97 -2.19 1.48 -4.73
N GLY A 98 -3.24 0.71 -4.41
CA GLY A 98 -3.72 -0.38 -5.28
C GLY A 98 -2.60 -1.34 -5.67
N ASP A 99 -2.52 -1.68 -6.96
CA ASP A 99 -1.53 -2.60 -7.50
C ASP A 99 -0.08 -2.06 -7.42
N LEU A 100 0.09 -0.76 -7.16
CA LEU A 100 1.40 -0.11 -7.03
C LEU A 100 1.92 -0.07 -5.58
N LEU A 101 1.28 -0.78 -4.64
CA LEU A 101 1.65 -0.74 -3.22
C LEU A 101 3.11 -1.11 -2.99
N HIS A 102 3.59 -2.12 -3.69
CA HIS A 102 4.96 -2.56 -3.55
C HIS A 102 5.96 -1.53 -4.10
N GLU A 103 5.72 -1.03 -5.31
CA GLU A 103 6.52 0.01 -5.93
C GLU A 103 6.57 1.28 -5.07
N LEU A 104 5.44 1.64 -4.44
CA LEU A 104 5.35 2.76 -3.51
C LEU A 104 6.21 2.54 -2.27
N ASN A 105 6.18 1.32 -1.70
CA ASN A 105 7.01 0.95 -0.55
C ASN A 105 8.50 1.00 -0.90
N VAL A 106 8.90 0.46 -2.05
CA VAL A 106 10.28 0.52 -2.54
C VAL A 106 10.72 1.96 -2.79
N LEU A 107 9.90 2.77 -3.46
CA LEU A 107 10.19 4.19 -3.69
C LEU A 107 10.39 4.92 -2.35
N THR A 108 9.51 4.70 -1.39
CA THR A 108 9.57 5.31 -0.05
C THR A 108 10.85 4.93 0.70
N ARG A 109 11.27 3.66 0.61
CA ARG A 109 12.54 3.19 1.20
C ARG A 109 13.75 3.86 0.55
N CYS A 110 13.72 4.05 -0.77
CA CYS A 110 14.79 4.71 -1.53
C CYS A 110 14.84 6.22 -1.26
N ASP A 111 13.71 6.89 -1.06
CA ASP A 111 13.65 8.32 -0.77
C ASP A 111 14.11 8.67 0.66
N CYS A 112 14.16 7.69 1.55
CA CYS A 112 14.65 7.88 2.92
C CYS A 112 16.16 8.14 2.98
N THR A 113 16.69 9.02 2.12
CA THR A 113 18.11 9.38 2.06
C THR A 113 18.47 10.34 3.20
N THR A 114 19.18 9.86 4.20
CA THR A 114 19.73 10.69 5.28
C THR A 114 21.14 10.24 5.64
N ARG A 115 22.03 11.21 5.86
CA ARG A 115 23.38 10.94 6.38
C ARG A 115 23.40 10.51 7.85
N ASN A 116 22.27 10.66 8.53
CA ASN A 116 22.13 10.28 9.92
C ASN A 116 21.66 8.82 10.01
N GLU A 117 22.58 7.90 10.32
CA GLU A 117 22.31 6.47 10.41
C GLU A 117 21.19 6.11 11.40
N LYS A 118 21.10 6.81 12.55
CA LYS A 118 20.05 6.57 13.53
C LYS A 118 18.67 6.90 12.94
N LYS A 119 18.59 7.98 12.17
CA LYS A 119 17.36 8.37 11.47
C LYS A 119 17.02 7.37 10.37
N ALA A 120 18.02 6.92 9.59
CA ALA A 120 17.84 5.92 8.55
C ALA A 120 17.29 4.61 9.12
N ARG A 121 17.89 4.08 10.18
CA ARG A 121 17.42 2.86 10.87
C ARG A 121 16.00 3.01 11.43
N THR A 122 15.66 4.20 11.97
CA THR A 122 14.30 4.45 12.47
C THR A 122 13.27 4.45 11.35
N LEU A 123 13.59 5.03 10.20
CA LEU A 123 12.70 5.04 9.04
C LEU A 123 12.52 3.64 8.45
N SER A 124 13.62 2.88 8.32
CA SER A 124 13.55 1.48 7.86
C SER A 124 12.65 0.65 8.76
N ARG A 125 12.86 0.69 10.09
CA ARG A 125 12.03 -0.06 11.04
C ARG A 125 10.54 0.32 10.95
N ARG A 126 10.21 1.61 10.80
CA ARG A 126 8.81 2.04 10.63
C ARG A 126 8.19 1.52 9.34
N MET A 127 8.99 1.40 8.29
CA MET A 127 8.51 0.82 7.05
C MET A 127 8.26 -0.68 7.21
N ASP A 128 9.14 -1.39 7.92
CA ASP A 128 8.97 -2.81 8.24
C ASP A 128 7.70 -3.02 9.10
N GLU A 129 7.51 -2.19 10.15
CA GLU A 129 6.30 -2.20 10.99
C GLU A 129 5.01 -1.95 10.18
N LEU A 130 5.05 -1.07 9.18
CA LEU A 130 3.90 -0.80 8.31
C LEU A 130 3.60 -2.01 7.41
N GLU A 131 4.61 -2.60 6.78
CA GLU A 131 4.44 -3.77 5.90
C GLU A 131 3.94 -4.99 6.67
N GLU A 132 4.47 -5.23 7.88
CA GLU A 132 3.97 -6.26 8.79
C GLU A 132 2.48 -6.01 9.13
N ARG A 133 2.12 -4.77 9.47
CA ARG A 133 0.74 -4.41 9.79
C ARG A 133 -0.22 -4.57 8.61
N ILE A 134 0.24 -4.26 7.39
CA ILE A 134 -0.54 -4.50 6.16
C ILE A 134 -0.82 -5.99 6.01
N THR A 135 0.18 -6.83 6.20
CA THR A 135 0.06 -8.30 6.10
C THR A 135 -0.90 -8.86 7.14
N GLU A 136 -0.78 -8.42 8.40
CA GLU A 136 -1.68 -8.83 9.49
C GLU A 136 -3.15 -8.47 9.19
N LEU A 137 -3.39 -7.24 8.71
CA LEU A 137 -4.75 -6.78 8.40
C LEU A 137 -5.33 -7.53 7.20
N ALA A 138 -4.53 -7.81 6.18
CA ALA A 138 -4.96 -8.59 5.02
C ALA A 138 -5.34 -10.02 5.43
N ALA A 139 -4.51 -10.69 6.24
CA ALA A 139 -4.79 -12.03 6.74
C ALA A 139 -6.06 -12.06 7.63
N ALA A 140 -6.23 -11.05 8.50
CA ALA A 140 -7.43 -10.94 9.33
C ALA A 140 -8.71 -10.72 8.50
N GLU A 141 -8.62 -9.95 7.40
CA GLU A 141 -9.74 -9.71 6.49
C GLU A 141 -10.07 -10.96 5.67
N GLU A 142 -9.07 -11.69 5.20
CA GLU A 142 -9.23 -12.96 4.51
C GLU A 142 -9.91 -13.98 5.42
N LEU A 143 -9.43 -14.14 6.65
CA LEU A 143 -10.05 -15.01 7.65
C LEU A 143 -11.49 -14.59 7.95
N ALA A 144 -11.76 -13.30 8.13
CA ALA A 144 -13.11 -12.77 8.37
C ALA A 144 -14.07 -12.92 7.16
N ALA A 145 -13.50 -13.07 5.95
CA ALA A 145 -14.25 -13.30 4.73
C ALA A 145 -14.60 -14.78 4.49
N LEU A 146 -13.96 -15.71 5.21
CA LEU A 146 -14.27 -17.14 5.11
C LEU A 146 -15.75 -17.38 5.38
N ARG A 147 -16.33 -18.26 4.61
CA ARG A 147 -17.70 -18.74 4.76
C ARG A 147 -17.69 -20.27 4.69
N PRO A 148 -18.57 -20.94 5.43
CA PRO A 148 -18.75 -22.38 5.26
C PRO A 148 -19.10 -22.69 3.79
N GLU A 149 -18.65 -23.84 3.29
CA GLU A 149 -18.97 -24.30 1.93
C GLU A 149 -20.47 -24.53 1.70
N MET A 150 -21.22 -24.78 2.79
CA MET A 150 -22.67 -24.99 2.77
C MET A 150 -23.37 -23.88 3.57
N ASP A 151 -24.53 -23.46 3.09
CA ASP A 151 -25.40 -22.59 3.85
C ASP A 151 -26.31 -23.40 4.81
N GLY A 152 -27.05 -22.68 5.68
CA GLY A 152 -27.91 -23.34 6.66
C GLY A 152 -29.06 -24.15 6.03
N GLY A 153 -29.53 -23.77 4.85
CA GLY A 153 -30.54 -24.49 4.10
C GLY A 153 -30.03 -25.81 3.54
N GLU A 154 -28.85 -25.77 2.99
CA GLU A 154 -28.12 -26.94 2.45
C GLU A 154 -27.77 -27.93 3.57
N VAL A 155 -27.32 -27.42 4.72
CA VAL A 155 -27.05 -28.26 5.92
C VAL A 155 -28.36 -28.92 6.41
N MET A 156 -29.47 -28.20 6.50
CA MET A 156 -30.76 -28.77 6.88
C MET A 156 -31.24 -29.84 5.90
N ALA A 157 -31.07 -29.59 4.60
CA ALA A 157 -31.44 -30.57 3.57
C ALA A 157 -30.57 -31.81 3.62
N HIS A 158 -29.24 -31.66 3.83
CA HIS A 158 -28.29 -32.75 3.91
C HIS A 158 -28.50 -33.64 5.16
N LEU A 159 -28.72 -33.00 6.30
CA LEU A 159 -28.92 -33.71 7.59
C LEU A 159 -30.36 -34.12 7.85
N GLY A 160 -31.31 -33.68 7.06
CA GLY A 160 -32.73 -33.98 7.27
C GLY A 160 -33.30 -33.37 8.56
N VAL A 161 -32.78 -32.22 9.01
CA VAL A 161 -33.17 -31.58 10.28
C VAL A 161 -33.91 -30.28 10.07
N ALA A 162 -34.74 -29.89 11.03
CA ALA A 162 -35.40 -28.59 11.08
C ALA A 162 -34.40 -27.51 11.56
N PRO A 163 -34.71 -26.21 11.32
CA PRO A 163 -33.90 -25.09 11.84
C PRO A 163 -33.71 -25.23 13.35
N GLY A 164 -32.42 -25.15 13.79
CA GLY A 164 -32.10 -25.29 15.21
C GLY A 164 -30.63 -25.33 15.52
N PRO A 165 -30.25 -25.51 16.79
CA PRO A 165 -28.84 -25.47 17.24
C PRO A 165 -27.91 -26.49 16.54
N ILE A 166 -28.47 -27.57 15.98
CA ILE A 166 -27.69 -28.58 15.23
C ILE A 166 -27.09 -27.97 13.95
N VAL A 167 -27.90 -27.16 13.25
CA VAL A 167 -27.49 -26.48 12.03
C VAL A 167 -26.35 -25.49 12.34
N GLY A 168 -26.44 -24.72 13.44
CA GLY A 168 -25.41 -23.82 13.89
C GLY A 168 -24.07 -24.54 14.15
N ARG A 169 -24.10 -25.65 14.91
CA ARG A 169 -22.90 -26.45 15.19
C ARG A 169 -22.30 -27.05 13.93
N ALA A 170 -23.08 -27.46 12.96
CA ALA A 170 -22.59 -27.98 11.70
C ALA A 170 -21.90 -26.88 10.89
N LEU A 171 -22.47 -25.69 10.82
CA LEU A 171 -21.85 -24.52 10.15
C LEU A 171 -20.56 -24.08 10.84
N GLU A 172 -20.53 -24.05 12.17
CA GLU A 172 -19.31 -23.76 12.94
C GLU A 172 -18.21 -24.79 12.62
N HIS A 173 -18.56 -26.07 12.56
CA HIS A 173 -17.59 -27.12 12.23
C HIS A 173 -17.08 -27.02 10.80
N LEU A 174 -17.94 -26.71 9.83
CA LEU A 174 -17.53 -26.45 8.44
C LEU A 174 -16.58 -25.23 8.34
N LEU A 175 -16.84 -24.20 9.12
CA LEU A 175 -15.97 -23.03 9.18
C LEU A 175 -14.60 -23.39 9.77
N GLU A 176 -14.54 -24.16 10.87
CA GLU A 176 -13.28 -24.64 11.46
C GLU A 176 -12.45 -25.49 10.46
N ILE A 177 -13.12 -26.26 9.60
CA ILE A 177 -12.43 -27.03 8.54
C ILE A 177 -11.85 -26.09 7.50
N ALA A 178 -12.62 -25.09 7.05
CA ALA A 178 -12.17 -24.08 6.10
C ALA A 178 -10.98 -23.23 6.61
N GLU A 179 -10.89 -22.98 7.93
CA GLU A 179 -9.79 -22.27 8.57
C GLU A 179 -8.48 -23.11 8.65
N ARG A 180 -8.57 -24.44 8.52
CA ARG A 180 -7.43 -25.37 8.64
C ARG A 180 -6.86 -25.83 7.30
N GLY A 181 -7.58 -25.60 6.21
CA GLY A 181 -7.18 -26.01 4.84
C GLY A 181 -6.40 -24.98 4.13
#